data_07502e331c543c94013af1248a6a05b7
#
_entry.id   07502e331c543c94013af1248a6a05b7
#
_cell.length_a   1.000
_cell.length_b   1.000
_cell.length_c   1.000
_cell.angle_alpha   90.00
_cell.angle_beta   90.00
_cell.angle_gamma   90.00
#
_symmetry.space_group_name_H-M   'P 1'
#
loop_
_entity.id
_entity.type
_entity.pdbx_description
1 polymer ?
#
loop_
_entity_poly.entity_id
_entity_poly.type
_entity_poly.pdbx_seq_one_letter_code
_entity_poly.pdbx_strand_id
1 'polypeptide(L)'
;AASAASGLSANLREAIYANIQTFSFSNIDKFSVPGLVTRMTTDITNVQNAYMMIIRVAVRAPLNLVFSYAMCLIISPRLSLMFLIAVVFLVAVIGSIMVVTLKIFRQVFQRYDDLNASVQENVTAIRVVKAFVREDYENKKFSRASKMLYDLSVKAEGLLAFNNPAMMVAVYFCIISVSWLGAQFIVGGSLTTGDLTSLFSYIMSLLMSLMMLSMVVVMISMSMASIRRISEVLNEKADLTDPQNPVADVADGSIDFNHVNFSYKKGSGKNALTDIDLHIKSGETIGVIGGTGSGKSSLVNLICRLYDVDSGSVCVGGTD
;
A
#
# COMPACT_ATOMS: atom_id res chain seq x y z
N ALA A 1 17.79 0.23 -14.71
CA ALA A 1 16.80 0.02 -13.62
C ALA A 1 16.65 1.29 -12.76
N ALA A 2 17.75 1.83 -12.20
CA ALA A 2 17.67 3.02 -11.33
C ALA A 2 17.04 4.23 -12.03
N SER A 3 17.53 4.62 -13.20
CA SER A 3 16.98 5.72 -14.00
C SER A 3 15.50 5.54 -14.34
N ALA A 4 15.10 4.33 -14.75
CA ALA A 4 13.69 4.02 -15.04
C ALA A 4 12.80 4.11 -13.79
N ALA A 5 13.29 3.62 -12.64
CA ALA A 5 12.54 3.69 -11.38
C ALA A 5 12.40 5.13 -10.87
N SER A 6 13.47 5.95 -11.01
CA SER A 6 13.40 7.37 -10.64
C SER A 6 12.49 8.14 -11.59
N GLY A 7 12.52 7.85 -12.89
CA GLY A 7 11.60 8.45 -13.87
C GLY A 7 10.15 8.10 -13.58
N LEU A 8 9.84 6.83 -13.30
CA LEU A 8 8.49 6.41 -12.88
C LEU A 8 8.03 7.19 -11.64
N SER A 9 8.89 7.29 -10.63
CA SER A 9 8.59 8.01 -9.39
C SER A 9 8.34 9.51 -9.62
N ALA A 10 9.11 10.15 -10.51
CA ALA A 10 8.92 11.55 -10.88
C ALA A 10 7.56 11.75 -11.59
N ASN A 11 7.28 10.94 -12.60
CA ASN A 11 6.02 11.02 -13.36
C ASN A 11 4.80 10.73 -12.48
N LEU A 12 4.89 9.79 -11.53
CA LEU A 12 3.81 9.51 -10.58
C LEU A 12 3.55 10.71 -9.66
N ARG A 13 4.61 11.36 -9.15
CA ARG A 13 4.45 12.57 -8.32
C ARG A 13 3.81 13.69 -9.09
N GLU A 14 4.25 13.93 -10.31
CA GLU A 14 3.69 14.95 -11.19
C GLU A 14 2.21 14.68 -11.48
N ALA A 15 1.86 13.46 -11.87
CA ALA A 15 0.49 13.06 -12.16
C ALA A 15 -0.44 13.19 -10.93
N ILE A 16 0.01 12.72 -9.76
CA ILE A 16 -0.75 12.83 -8.51
C ILE A 16 -0.93 14.31 -8.14
N TYR A 17 0.15 15.09 -8.22
CA TYR A 17 0.10 16.50 -7.88
C TYR A 17 -0.86 17.26 -8.81
N ALA A 18 -0.76 17.03 -10.12
CA ALA A 18 -1.67 17.63 -11.10
C ALA A 18 -3.13 17.26 -10.82
N ASN A 19 -3.40 15.99 -10.48
CA ASN A 19 -4.76 15.56 -10.15
C ASN A 19 -5.27 16.19 -8.84
N ILE A 20 -4.42 16.29 -7.81
CA ILE A 20 -4.78 16.96 -6.54
C ILE A 20 -5.14 18.43 -6.77
N GLN A 21 -4.52 19.13 -7.72
CA GLN A 21 -4.86 20.53 -8.04
C GLN A 21 -6.27 20.69 -8.64
N THR A 22 -6.85 19.61 -9.16
CA THR A 22 -8.24 19.61 -9.66
C THR A 22 -9.27 19.25 -8.58
N PHE A 23 -8.84 18.83 -7.39
CA PHE A 23 -9.73 18.36 -6.34
C PHE A 23 -10.56 19.47 -5.74
N SER A 24 -11.81 19.16 -5.44
CA SER A 24 -12.68 19.95 -4.59
C SER A 24 -12.34 19.75 -3.10
N PHE A 25 -12.88 20.54 -2.23
CA PHE A 25 -12.69 20.39 -0.78
C PHE A 25 -13.21 19.05 -0.26
N SER A 26 -14.30 18.53 -0.80
CA SER A 26 -14.83 17.22 -0.44
C SER A 26 -13.85 16.07 -0.76
N ASN A 27 -13.15 16.14 -1.90
CA ASN A 27 -12.10 15.19 -2.25
C ASN A 27 -10.92 15.26 -1.27
N ILE A 28 -10.52 16.51 -0.88
CA ILE A 28 -9.44 16.72 0.09
C ILE A 28 -9.83 16.16 1.46
N ASP A 29 -11.07 16.38 1.90
CA ASP A 29 -11.59 15.84 3.16
C ASP A 29 -11.63 14.30 3.15
N LYS A 30 -12.02 13.69 2.02
CA LYS A 30 -12.03 12.23 1.82
C LYS A 30 -10.66 11.59 2.02
N PHE A 31 -9.61 12.18 1.46
CA PHE A 31 -8.25 11.64 1.51
C PHE A 31 -7.43 12.14 2.68
N SER A 32 -7.79 13.26 3.28
CA SER A 32 -7.04 14.07 4.25
C SER A 32 -5.68 14.58 3.74
N VAL A 33 -5.28 15.76 4.14
CA VAL A 33 -3.98 16.33 3.72
C VAL A 33 -2.79 15.44 4.11
N PRO A 34 -2.69 14.92 5.36
CA PRO A 34 -1.61 13.98 5.72
C PRO A 34 -1.64 12.70 4.89
N GLY A 35 -2.83 12.20 4.53
CA GLY A 35 -3.00 11.04 3.67
C GLY A 35 -2.47 11.25 2.25
N LEU A 36 -2.75 12.41 1.65
CA LEU A 36 -2.22 12.79 0.34
C LEU A 36 -0.70 12.93 0.36
N VAL A 37 -0.13 13.56 1.38
CA VAL A 37 1.33 13.68 1.56
C VAL A 37 1.98 12.29 1.66
N THR A 38 1.41 11.37 2.43
CA THR A 38 1.92 9.99 2.56
C THR A 38 1.92 9.27 1.21
N ARG A 39 0.88 9.45 0.40
CA ARG A 39 0.78 8.85 -0.95
C ARG A 39 1.84 9.41 -1.90
N MET A 40 2.11 10.72 -1.85
CA MET A 40 3.14 11.38 -2.67
C MET A 40 4.58 11.05 -2.23
N THR A 41 4.79 10.65 -0.99
CA THR A 41 6.13 10.38 -0.44
C THR A 41 6.36 8.88 -0.26
N THR A 42 5.81 8.29 0.78
CA THR A 42 6.07 6.91 1.19
C THR A 42 5.55 5.90 0.18
N ASP A 43 4.30 6.07 -0.30
CA ASP A 43 3.71 5.10 -1.22
C ASP A 43 4.42 5.09 -2.57
N ILE A 44 4.77 6.26 -3.12
CA ILE A 44 5.56 6.32 -4.36
C ILE A 44 6.93 5.70 -4.17
N THR A 45 7.59 5.91 -3.02
CA THR A 45 8.89 5.29 -2.74
C THR A 45 8.79 3.76 -2.67
N ASN A 46 7.72 3.23 -2.06
CA ASN A 46 7.47 1.79 -2.04
C ASN A 46 7.27 1.22 -3.45
N VAL A 47 6.50 1.91 -4.29
CA VAL A 47 6.28 1.51 -5.69
C VAL A 47 7.57 1.61 -6.51
N GLN A 48 8.36 2.66 -6.32
CA GLN A 48 9.66 2.84 -6.96
C GLN A 48 10.62 1.68 -6.64
N ASN A 49 10.70 1.30 -5.35
CA ASN A 49 11.55 0.20 -4.91
C ASN A 49 11.09 -1.15 -5.48
N ALA A 50 9.78 -1.41 -5.47
CA ALA A 50 9.21 -2.62 -6.08
C ALA A 50 9.49 -2.68 -7.58
N TYR A 51 9.29 -1.58 -8.30
CA TYR A 51 9.55 -1.49 -9.74
C TYR A 51 11.03 -1.72 -10.08
N MET A 52 11.93 -1.12 -9.28
CA MET A 52 13.36 -1.34 -9.43
C MET A 52 13.74 -2.81 -9.23
N MET A 53 13.16 -3.47 -8.23
CA MET A 53 13.39 -4.90 -7.97
C MET A 53 12.80 -5.77 -9.07
N ILE A 54 11.61 -5.45 -9.58
CA ILE A 54 11.00 -6.18 -10.71
C ILE A 54 11.93 -6.14 -11.93
N ILE A 55 12.36 -4.97 -12.36
CA ILE A 55 13.24 -4.85 -13.53
C ILE A 55 14.59 -5.55 -13.31
N ARG A 56 15.14 -5.46 -12.10
CA ARG A 56 16.48 -5.96 -11.82
C ARG A 56 16.52 -7.46 -11.58
N VAL A 57 15.53 -8.01 -10.91
CA VAL A 57 15.56 -9.38 -10.39
C VAL A 57 14.54 -10.27 -11.06
N ALA A 58 13.29 -9.82 -11.29
CA ALA A 58 12.23 -10.66 -11.83
C ALA A 58 12.47 -11.09 -13.27
N VAL A 59 13.29 -10.37 -14.04
CA VAL A 59 13.71 -10.79 -15.37
C VAL A 59 14.96 -11.70 -15.29
N ARG A 60 15.93 -11.30 -14.47
CA ARG A 60 17.20 -12.00 -14.37
C ARG A 60 17.09 -13.37 -13.70
N ALA A 61 16.30 -13.48 -12.63
CA ALA A 61 16.23 -14.72 -11.85
C ALA A 61 15.61 -15.90 -12.65
N PRO A 62 14.46 -15.76 -13.35
CA PRO A 62 13.93 -16.82 -14.18
C PRO A 62 14.86 -17.20 -15.36
N LEU A 63 15.47 -16.21 -16.03
CA LEU A 63 16.42 -16.49 -17.10
C LEU A 63 17.62 -17.29 -16.58
N ASN A 64 18.19 -16.87 -15.46
CA ASN A 64 19.32 -17.58 -14.84
C ASN A 64 18.93 -19.01 -14.44
N LEU A 65 17.70 -19.21 -13.93
CA LEU A 65 17.16 -20.52 -13.60
C LEU A 65 17.04 -21.40 -14.83
N VAL A 66 16.46 -20.90 -15.92
CA VAL A 66 16.29 -21.62 -17.18
C VAL A 66 17.65 -21.97 -17.81
N PHE A 67 18.57 -21.00 -17.90
CA PHE A 67 19.89 -21.24 -18.48
C PHE A 67 20.73 -22.21 -17.64
N SER A 68 20.75 -22.06 -16.32
CA SER A 68 21.49 -22.98 -15.44
C SER A 68 20.94 -24.40 -15.52
N TYR A 69 19.60 -24.55 -15.59
CA TYR A 69 19.00 -25.86 -15.76
C TYR A 69 19.27 -26.47 -17.14
N ALA A 70 19.19 -25.67 -18.22
CA ALA A 70 19.52 -26.11 -19.56
C ALA A 70 20.98 -26.60 -19.67
N MET A 71 21.91 -25.88 -19.04
CA MET A 71 23.32 -26.30 -18.99
C MET A 71 23.50 -27.59 -18.20
N CYS A 72 22.79 -27.78 -17.10
CA CYS A 72 22.79 -29.06 -16.37
C CYS A 72 22.28 -30.21 -17.23
N LEU A 73 21.23 -29.99 -18.05
CA LEU A 73 20.71 -31.01 -18.99
C LEU A 73 21.73 -31.39 -20.07
N ILE A 74 22.46 -30.41 -20.59
CA ILE A 74 23.49 -30.63 -21.63
C ILE A 74 24.66 -31.46 -21.07
N ILE A 75 25.09 -31.17 -19.82
CA ILE A 75 26.20 -31.89 -19.18
C ILE A 75 25.81 -33.33 -18.83
N SER A 76 24.69 -33.48 -18.10
CA SER A 76 24.22 -34.81 -17.69
C SER A 76 22.71 -34.81 -17.46
N PRO A 77 21.90 -35.40 -18.39
CA PRO A 77 20.45 -35.49 -18.22
C PRO A 77 20.02 -36.27 -16.96
N ARG A 78 20.82 -37.25 -16.57
CA ARG A 78 20.54 -38.10 -15.37
C ARG A 78 20.71 -37.32 -14.07
N LEU A 79 21.75 -36.49 -13.95
CA LEU A 79 21.98 -35.66 -12.78
C LEU A 79 21.03 -34.45 -12.75
N SER A 80 20.63 -33.93 -13.91
CA SER A 80 19.70 -32.81 -14.00
C SER A 80 18.29 -33.14 -13.48
N LEU A 81 17.88 -34.42 -13.54
CA LEU A 81 16.60 -34.84 -12.96
C LEU A 81 16.56 -34.64 -11.42
N MET A 82 17.69 -34.85 -10.75
CA MET A 82 17.79 -34.59 -9.30
C MET A 82 17.63 -33.11 -8.96
N PHE A 83 18.18 -32.24 -9.82
CA PHE A 83 18.01 -30.80 -9.65
C PHE A 83 16.57 -30.36 -9.86
N LEU A 84 15.88 -30.97 -10.84
CA LEU A 84 14.46 -30.73 -11.04
C LEU A 84 13.64 -31.10 -9.80
N ILE A 85 13.91 -32.26 -9.21
CA ILE A 85 13.25 -32.71 -7.98
C ILE A 85 13.52 -31.73 -6.83
N ALA A 86 14.76 -31.29 -6.65
CA ALA A 86 15.14 -30.33 -5.61
C ALA A 86 14.47 -28.95 -5.83
N VAL A 87 14.42 -28.46 -7.07
CA VAL A 87 13.75 -27.19 -7.43
C VAL A 87 12.25 -27.29 -7.18
N VAL A 88 11.59 -28.38 -7.63
CA VAL A 88 10.16 -28.58 -7.40
C VAL A 88 9.84 -28.67 -5.90
N PHE A 89 10.67 -29.41 -5.14
CA PHE A 89 10.55 -29.47 -3.68
C PHE A 89 10.66 -28.08 -3.04
N LEU A 90 11.67 -27.30 -3.41
CA LEU A 90 11.86 -25.95 -2.89
C LEU A 90 10.70 -25.00 -3.28
N VAL A 91 10.25 -25.05 -4.53
CA VAL A 91 9.09 -24.24 -4.98
C VAL A 91 7.85 -24.60 -4.15
N ALA A 92 7.61 -25.88 -3.89
CA ALA A 92 6.48 -26.32 -3.07
C ALA A 92 6.61 -25.84 -1.61
N VAL A 93 7.79 -25.98 -1.01
CA VAL A 93 8.06 -25.55 0.38
C VAL A 93 7.95 -24.03 0.51
N ILE A 94 8.66 -23.28 -0.35
CA ILE A 94 8.64 -21.81 -0.34
C ILE A 94 7.23 -21.29 -0.62
N GLY A 95 6.54 -21.86 -1.60
CA GLY A 95 5.16 -21.50 -1.93
C GLY A 95 4.19 -21.74 -0.77
N SER A 96 4.32 -22.86 -0.08
CA SER A 96 3.51 -23.17 1.10
C SER A 96 3.77 -22.20 2.25
N ILE A 97 5.03 -21.92 2.55
CA ILE A 97 5.43 -20.96 3.57
C ILE A 97 4.86 -19.58 3.21
N MET A 98 4.98 -19.15 1.95
CA MET A 98 4.51 -17.86 1.47
C MET A 98 3.01 -17.69 1.65
N VAL A 99 2.20 -18.68 1.22
CA VAL A 99 0.73 -18.61 1.33
C VAL A 99 0.28 -18.49 2.78
N VAL A 100 0.90 -19.26 3.70
CA VAL A 100 0.57 -19.20 5.13
C VAL A 100 1.02 -17.87 5.74
N THR A 101 2.24 -17.45 5.44
CA THR A 101 2.83 -16.24 6.00
C THR A 101 2.09 -14.98 5.56
N LEU A 102 1.67 -14.88 4.29
CA LEU A 102 0.88 -13.73 3.81
C LEU A 102 -0.46 -13.58 4.55
N LYS A 103 -1.11 -14.70 4.93
CA LYS A 103 -2.35 -14.64 5.74
C LYS A 103 -2.07 -14.10 7.14
N ILE A 104 -0.96 -14.50 7.75
CA ILE A 104 -0.57 -14.05 9.09
C ILE A 104 -0.17 -12.57 9.04
N PHE A 105 0.59 -12.13 8.03
CA PHE A 105 0.97 -10.73 7.88
C PHE A 105 -0.22 -9.78 7.76
N ARG A 106 -1.30 -10.19 7.10
CA ARG A 106 -2.54 -9.38 7.09
C ARG A 106 -3.07 -9.12 8.50
N GLN A 107 -3.03 -10.13 9.36
CA GLN A 107 -3.45 -9.98 10.77
C GLN A 107 -2.45 -9.13 11.55
N VAL A 108 -1.15 -9.27 11.29
CA VAL A 108 -0.10 -8.43 11.90
C VAL A 108 -0.35 -6.96 11.57
N PHE A 109 -0.62 -6.61 10.30
CA PHE A 109 -0.90 -5.23 9.91
C PHE A 109 -2.17 -4.68 10.57
N GLN A 110 -3.25 -5.46 10.66
CA GLN A 110 -4.45 -5.05 11.39
C GLN A 110 -4.16 -4.76 12.86
N ARG A 111 -3.39 -5.63 13.53
CA ARG A 111 -3.01 -5.41 14.95
C ARG A 111 -2.06 -4.24 15.13
N TYR A 112 -1.23 -3.98 14.13
CA TYR A 112 -0.38 -2.78 14.11
C TYR A 112 -1.20 -1.50 14.02
N ASP A 113 -2.24 -1.49 13.19
CA ASP A 113 -3.17 -0.37 13.07
C ASP A 113 -3.97 -0.17 14.38
N ASP A 114 -4.46 -1.25 15.01
CA ASP A 114 -5.14 -1.21 16.31
C ASP A 114 -4.22 -0.63 17.39
N LEU A 115 -2.95 -1.02 17.42
CA LEU A 115 -1.96 -0.50 18.35
C LEU A 115 -1.71 1.00 18.13
N ASN A 116 -1.52 1.43 16.89
CA ASN A 116 -1.32 2.83 16.53
C ASN A 116 -2.53 3.69 16.90
N ALA A 117 -3.75 3.22 16.63
CA ALA A 117 -4.98 3.90 17.03
C ALA A 117 -5.07 4.06 18.55
N SER A 118 -4.71 3.02 19.32
CA SER A 118 -4.68 3.07 20.79
C SER A 118 -3.65 4.07 21.32
N VAL A 119 -2.47 4.16 20.69
CA VAL A 119 -1.44 5.15 21.04
C VAL A 119 -1.93 6.55 20.73
N GLN A 120 -2.51 6.76 19.56
CA GLN A 120 -3.03 8.07 19.16
C GLN A 120 -4.18 8.54 20.08
N GLU A 121 -5.09 7.64 20.43
CA GLU A 121 -6.17 7.90 21.41
C GLU A 121 -5.57 8.35 22.76
N ASN A 122 -4.61 7.60 23.28
CA ASN A 122 -3.97 7.89 24.56
C ASN A 122 -3.23 9.24 24.54
N VAL A 123 -2.43 9.51 23.52
CA VAL A 123 -1.67 10.77 23.37
C VAL A 123 -2.63 11.96 23.26
N THR A 124 -3.69 11.83 22.50
CA THR A 124 -4.71 12.89 22.35
C THR A 124 -5.43 13.14 23.68
N ALA A 125 -5.75 12.10 24.42
CA ALA A 125 -6.45 12.18 25.69
C ALA A 125 -5.53 12.22 26.92
N ILE A 126 -4.22 12.47 26.75
CA ILE A 126 -3.23 12.32 27.83
C ILE A 126 -3.56 13.16 29.08
N ARG A 127 -4.15 14.35 28.89
CA ARG A 127 -4.59 15.21 30.02
C ARG A 127 -5.68 14.53 30.84
N VAL A 128 -6.60 13.83 30.19
CA VAL A 128 -7.69 13.09 30.88
C VAL A 128 -7.10 11.89 31.61
N VAL A 129 -6.22 11.12 30.98
CA VAL A 129 -5.52 9.98 31.61
C VAL A 129 -4.80 10.44 32.87
N LYS A 130 -4.08 11.57 32.83
CA LYS A 130 -3.38 12.16 33.97
C LYS A 130 -4.34 12.68 35.05
N ALA A 131 -5.40 13.36 34.64
CA ALA A 131 -6.38 13.91 35.60
C ALA A 131 -7.10 12.82 36.39
N PHE A 132 -7.34 11.65 35.80
CA PHE A 132 -8.02 10.52 36.45
C PHE A 132 -7.05 9.44 36.99
N VAL A 133 -5.74 9.67 36.94
CA VAL A 133 -4.68 8.74 37.40
C VAL A 133 -4.89 7.33 36.82
N ARG A 134 -5.06 7.25 35.47
CA ARG A 134 -5.37 6.00 34.76
C ARG A 134 -4.18 5.44 33.99
N GLU A 135 -2.97 5.86 34.29
CA GLU A 135 -1.75 5.43 33.58
C GLU A 135 -1.56 3.90 33.64
N ASP A 136 -1.82 3.28 34.78
CA ASP A 136 -1.66 1.82 34.90
C ASP A 136 -2.66 1.04 34.04
N TYR A 137 -3.88 1.57 33.88
CA TYR A 137 -4.88 0.96 33.01
C TYR A 137 -4.45 1.06 31.54
N GLU A 138 -4.02 2.24 31.12
CA GLU A 138 -3.54 2.47 29.73
C GLU A 138 -2.27 1.66 29.44
N ASN A 139 -1.33 1.57 30.36
CA ASN A 139 -0.15 0.73 30.25
C ASN A 139 -0.51 -0.76 30.07
N LYS A 140 -1.49 -1.26 30.80
CA LYS A 140 -1.98 -2.64 30.64
C LYS A 140 -2.68 -2.84 29.30
N LYS A 141 -3.50 -1.86 28.84
CA LYS A 141 -4.17 -1.87 27.53
C LYS A 141 -3.13 -1.96 26.41
N PHE A 142 -2.13 -1.07 26.44
CA PHE A 142 -1.02 -1.04 25.49
C PHE A 142 -0.21 -2.33 25.50
N SER A 143 0.18 -2.82 26.69
CA SER A 143 0.97 -4.05 26.83
C SER A 143 0.25 -5.28 26.27
N ARG A 144 -1.08 -5.38 26.42
CA ARG A 144 -1.86 -6.47 25.81
C ARG A 144 -1.87 -6.37 24.27
N ALA A 145 -2.10 -5.17 23.72
CA ALA A 145 -2.10 -4.96 22.28
C ALA A 145 -0.71 -5.25 21.69
N SER A 146 0.35 -4.76 22.32
CA SER A 146 1.74 -5.01 21.95
C SER A 146 2.09 -6.50 22.02
N LYS A 147 1.64 -7.23 23.05
CA LYS A 147 1.86 -8.67 23.17
C LYS A 147 1.16 -9.46 22.05
N MET A 148 -0.08 -9.12 21.72
CA MET A 148 -0.80 -9.77 20.62
C MET A 148 -0.08 -9.55 19.28
N LEU A 149 0.41 -8.33 19.04
CA LEU A 149 1.21 -8.00 17.86
C LEU A 149 2.52 -8.80 17.84
N TYR A 150 3.23 -8.87 18.98
CA TYR A 150 4.46 -9.62 19.14
C TYR A 150 4.25 -11.12 18.83
N ASP A 151 3.23 -11.75 19.43
CA ASP A 151 2.95 -13.18 19.23
C ASP A 151 2.64 -13.52 17.76
N LEU A 152 1.91 -12.65 17.06
CA LEU A 152 1.65 -12.81 15.63
C LEU A 152 2.89 -12.58 14.77
N SER A 153 3.70 -11.57 15.10
CA SER A 153 4.94 -11.27 14.41
C SER A 153 5.94 -12.41 14.55
N VAL A 154 6.11 -12.95 15.76
CA VAL A 154 6.98 -14.11 16.00
C VAL A 154 6.52 -15.34 15.19
N LYS A 155 5.22 -15.57 15.07
CA LYS A 155 4.70 -16.66 14.22
C LYS A 155 5.01 -16.43 12.73
N ALA A 156 4.81 -15.22 12.24
CA ALA A 156 5.09 -14.87 10.84
C ALA A 156 6.59 -14.98 10.53
N GLU A 157 7.43 -14.37 11.36
CA GLU A 157 8.89 -14.38 11.22
C GLU A 157 9.47 -15.79 11.40
N GLY A 158 8.95 -16.59 12.34
CA GLY A 158 9.33 -17.96 12.55
C GLY A 158 9.09 -18.87 11.34
N LEU A 159 7.95 -18.66 10.64
CA LEU A 159 7.68 -19.36 9.38
C LEU A 159 8.63 -18.91 8.27
N LEU A 160 8.91 -17.63 8.15
CA LEU A 160 9.89 -17.12 7.18
C LEU A 160 11.31 -17.61 7.49
N ALA A 161 11.68 -17.66 8.76
CA ALA A 161 12.99 -18.17 9.19
C ALA A 161 13.22 -19.63 8.77
N PHE A 162 12.15 -20.44 8.65
CA PHE A 162 12.26 -21.82 8.19
C PHE A 162 12.68 -21.95 6.72
N ASN A 163 12.52 -20.88 5.94
CA ASN A 163 12.94 -20.86 4.54
C ASN A 163 14.45 -21.13 4.37
N ASN A 164 15.28 -20.60 5.27
CA ASN A 164 16.72 -20.75 5.19
C ASN A 164 17.19 -22.20 5.49
N PRO A 165 16.76 -22.88 6.56
CA PRO A 165 17.01 -24.31 6.77
C PRO A 165 16.52 -25.19 5.62
N ALA A 166 15.31 -24.97 5.09
CA ALA A 166 14.79 -25.76 3.97
C ALA A 166 15.68 -25.64 2.73
N MET A 167 16.17 -24.44 2.44
CA MET A 167 17.09 -24.20 1.35
C MET A 167 18.44 -24.87 1.58
N MET A 168 19.01 -24.80 2.81
CA MET A 168 20.26 -25.48 3.14
C MET A 168 20.16 -26.99 2.98
N VAL A 169 19.06 -27.59 3.42
CA VAL A 169 18.81 -29.03 3.23
C VAL A 169 18.82 -29.40 1.74
N ALA A 170 18.12 -28.61 0.89
CA ALA A 170 18.11 -28.84 -0.55
C ALA A 170 19.50 -28.66 -1.18
N VAL A 171 20.27 -27.65 -0.77
CA VAL A 171 21.64 -27.42 -1.23
C VAL A 171 22.53 -28.60 -0.92
N TYR A 172 22.58 -29.01 0.36
CA TYR A 172 23.44 -30.13 0.77
C TYR A 172 22.99 -31.46 0.20
N PHE A 173 21.68 -31.68 0.06
CA PHE A 173 21.17 -32.85 -0.64
C PHE A 173 21.67 -32.90 -2.08
N CYS A 174 21.58 -31.79 -2.83
CA CYS A 174 22.09 -31.70 -4.19
C CYS A 174 23.62 -31.93 -4.24
N ILE A 175 24.38 -31.27 -3.36
CA ILE A 175 25.85 -31.42 -3.32
C ILE A 175 26.25 -32.84 -3.07
N ILE A 176 25.68 -33.49 -2.05
CA ILE A 176 26.01 -34.88 -1.70
C ILE A 176 25.63 -35.84 -2.83
N SER A 177 24.41 -35.67 -3.38
CA SER A 177 23.93 -36.55 -4.46
C SER A 177 24.78 -36.41 -5.71
N VAL A 178 25.14 -35.18 -6.09
CA VAL A 178 25.98 -34.92 -7.29
C VAL A 178 27.41 -35.36 -7.05
N SER A 179 27.96 -35.20 -5.83
CA SER A 179 29.30 -35.72 -5.49
C SER A 179 29.34 -37.24 -5.62
N TRP A 180 28.36 -37.92 -5.04
CA TRP A 180 28.32 -39.40 -5.05
C TRP A 180 28.12 -39.97 -6.44
N LEU A 181 27.07 -39.56 -7.14
CA LEU A 181 26.77 -40.05 -8.49
C LEU A 181 27.75 -39.53 -9.55
N GLY A 182 28.18 -38.26 -9.42
CA GLY A 182 29.17 -37.64 -10.29
C GLY A 182 30.51 -38.39 -10.24
N ALA A 183 30.96 -38.81 -9.01
CA ALA A 183 32.15 -39.63 -8.87
C ALA A 183 32.01 -40.98 -9.60
N GLN A 184 30.84 -41.64 -9.51
CA GLN A 184 30.59 -42.90 -10.22
C GLN A 184 30.61 -42.69 -11.75
N PHE A 185 30.05 -41.57 -12.24
CA PHE A 185 30.06 -41.26 -13.67
C PHE A 185 31.46 -40.88 -14.20
N ILE A 186 32.30 -40.25 -13.36
CA ILE A 186 33.70 -39.95 -13.71
C ILE A 186 34.51 -41.28 -13.79
N VAL A 187 34.39 -42.18 -12.83
CA VAL A 187 35.04 -43.48 -12.87
C VAL A 187 34.57 -44.31 -14.08
N GLY A 188 33.27 -44.20 -14.43
CA GLY A 188 32.71 -44.82 -15.65
C GLY A 188 33.06 -44.12 -16.96
N GLY A 189 33.84 -43.06 -16.93
CA GLY A 189 34.31 -42.35 -18.12
C GLY A 189 33.23 -41.51 -18.84
N SER A 190 32.03 -41.33 -18.26
CA SER A 190 30.91 -40.58 -18.85
C SER A 190 30.82 -39.13 -18.43
N LEU A 191 31.65 -38.71 -17.46
CA LEU A 191 31.69 -37.31 -16.98
C LEU A 191 33.14 -36.92 -16.68
N THR A 192 33.50 -35.64 -16.91
CA THR A 192 34.81 -35.11 -16.53
C THR A 192 34.76 -34.41 -15.18
N THR A 193 35.91 -34.21 -14.53
CA THR A 193 36.02 -33.44 -13.30
C THR A 193 35.61 -31.97 -13.50
N GLY A 194 35.85 -31.42 -14.69
CA GLY A 194 35.40 -30.07 -15.08
C GLY A 194 33.88 -29.96 -15.15
N ASP A 195 33.21 -30.99 -15.68
CA ASP A 195 31.74 -31.07 -15.73
C ASP A 195 31.14 -31.08 -14.34
N LEU A 196 31.73 -31.88 -13.41
CA LEU A 196 31.29 -31.93 -12.02
C LEU A 196 31.39 -30.56 -11.33
N THR A 197 32.49 -29.83 -11.52
CA THR A 197 32.70 -28.51 -10.95
C THR A 197 31.69 -27.50 -11.54
N SER A 198 31.41 -27.61 -12.83
CA SER A 198 30.40 -26.80 -13.51
C SER A 198 28.99 -27.05 -12.96
N LEU A 199 28.62 -28.31 -12.70
CA LEU A 199 27.35 -28.68 -12.09
C LEU A 199 27.18 -28.08 -10.70
N PHE A 200 28.21 -28.06 -9.85
CA PHE A 200 28.13 -27.37 -8.55
C PHE A 200 27.86 -25.88 -8.70
N SER A 201 28.50 -25.23 -9.67
CA SER A 201 28.30 -23.80 -9.93
C SER A 201 26.86 -23.52 -10.40
N TYR A 202 26.31 -24.37 -11.28
CA TYR A 202 24.92 -24.23 -11.76
C TYR A 202 23.90 -24.53 -10.65
N ILE A 203 24.14 -25.50 -9.74
CA ILE A 203 23.28 -25.75 -8.57
C ILE A 203 23.18 -24.49 -7.72
N MET A 204 24.32 -23.91 -7.36
CA MET A 204 24.33 -22.69 -6.56
C MET A 204 23.60 -21.55 -7.25
N SER A 205 23.79 -21.40 -8.57
CA SER A 205 23.08 -20.39 -9.37
C SER A 205 21.56 -20.59 -9.40
N LEU A 206 21.10 -21.85 -9.54
CA LEU A 206 19.68 -22.21 -9.51
C LEU A 206 19.03 -21.85 -8.16
N LEU A 207 19.67 -22.25 -7.07
CA LEU A 207 19.14 -22.05 -5.71
C LEU A 207 19.12 -20.57 -5.33
N MET A 208 20.18 -19.82 -5.66
CA MET A 208 20.23 -18.37 -5.48
C MET A 208 19.14 -17.65 -6.30
N SER A 209 18.89 -18.09 -7.53
CA SER A 209 17.84 -17.50 -8.38
C SER A 209 16.45 -17.74 -7.80
N LEU A 210 16.21 -18.92 -7.22
CA LEU A 210 14.94 -19.24 -6.57
C LEU A 210 14.71 -18.39 -5.31
N MET A 211 15.76 -18.19 -4.50
CA MET A 211 15.71 -17.31 -3.32
C MET A 211 15.42 -15.87 -3.70
N MET A 212 16.07 -15.35 -4.75
CA MET A 212 15.82 -14.00 -5.24
C MET A 212 14.38 -13.83 -5.75
N LEU A 213 13.83 -14.84 -6.43
CA LEU A 213 12.46 -14.82 -6.92
C LEU A 213 11.45 -14.77 -5.77
N SER A 214 11.69 -15.52 -4.69
CA SER A 214 10.88 -15.47 -3.47
C SER A 214 10.84 -14.05 -2.87
N MET A 215 11.99 -13.38 -2.79
CA MET A 215 12.09 -12.02 -2.27
C MET A 215 11.30 -11.00 -3.11
N VAL A 216 11.31 -11.14 -4.44
CA VAL A 216 10.53 -10.28 -5.35
C VAL A 216 9.03 -10.41 -5.09
N VAL A 217 8.53 -11.64 -4.89
CA VAL A 217 7.09 -11.87 -4.61
C VAL A 217 6.67 -11.19 -3.31
N VAL A 218 7.48 -11.28 -2.26
CA VAL A 218 7.20 -10.57 -0.99
C VAL A 218 7.15 -9.06 -1.21
N MET A 219 8.13 -8.51 -1.91
CA MET A 219 8.21 -7.07 -2.14
C MET A 219 7.04 -6.53 -2.98
N ILE A 220 6.63 -7.24 -4.04
CA ILE A 220 5.44 -6.90 -4.82
C ILE A 220 4.20 -6.92 -3.91
N SER A 221 4.05 -7.96 -3.09
CA SER A 221 2.90 -8.09 -2.19
C SER A 221 2.80 -6.93 -1.19
N MET A 222 3.93 -6.50 -0.63
CA MET A 222 3.99 -5.34 0.28
C MET A 222 3.67 -4.02 -0.44
N SER A 223 4.10 -3.88 -1.69
CA SER A 223 3.88 -2.65 -2.47
C SER A 223 2.47 -2.55 -3.06
N MET A 224 1.71 -3.65 -3.11
CA MET A 224 0.37 -3.68 -3.70
C MET A 224 -0.60 -2.72 -2.99
N ALA A 225 -0.50 -2.57 -1.68
CA ALA A 225 -1.30 -1.60 -0.92
C ALA A 225 -0.99 -0.16 -1.33
N SER A 226 0.28 0.18 -1.50
CA SER A 226 0.72 1.50 -1.97
C SER A 226 0.26 1.79 -3.40
N ILE A 227 0.35 0.79 -4.30
CA ILE A 227 -0.18 0.90 -5.68
C ILE A 227 -1.67 1.21 -5.67
N ARG A 228 -2.45 0.50 -4.84
CA ARG A 228 -3.89 0.71 -4.73
C ARG A 228 -4.23 2.13 -4.24
N ARG A 229 -3.55 2.63 -3.18
CA ARG A 229 -3.76 3.98 -2.66
C ARG A 229 -3.38 5.08 -3.66
N ILE A 230 -2.31 4.87 -4.44
CA ILE A 230 -1.92 5.77 -5.54
C ILE A 230 -2.99 5.77 -6.63
N SER A 231 -3.45 4.57 -7.03
CA SER A 231 -4.49 4.42 -8.05
C SER A 231 -5.82 5.08 -7.63
N GLU A 232 -6.19 5.03 -6.34
CA GLU A 232 -7.37 5.72 -5.82
C GLU A 232 -7.28 7.23 -6.07
N VAL A 233 -6.13 7.86 -5.79
CA VAL A 233 -5.96 9.30 -6.01
C VAL A 233 -5.92 9.63 -7.50
N LEU A 234 -5.22 8.84 -8.32
CA LEU A 234 -5.12 9.09 -9.75
C LEU A 234 -6.45 8.95 -10.51
N ASN A 235 -7.36 8.10 -10.01
CA ASN A 235 -8.66 7.88 -10.63
C ASN A 235 -9.79 8.71 -10.00
N GLU A 236 -9.51 9.43 -8.93
CA GLU A 236 -10.48 10.32 -8.30
C GLU A 236 -10.73 11.52 -9.19
N LYS A 237 -12.00 11.88 -9.32
CA LYS A 237 -12.43 13.06 -10.07
C LYS A 237 -13.00 14.08 -9.10
N ALA A 238 -12.84 15.37 -9.41
CA ALA A 238 -13.53 16.40 -8.69
C ALA A 238 -15.05 16.19 -8.80
N ASP A 239 -15.74 16.29 -7.67
CA ASP A 239 -17.20 16.23 -7.61
C ASP A 239 -17.86 17.59 -7.90
N LEU A 240 -17.09 18.68 -7.77
CA LEU A 240 -17.46 20.00 -8.20
C LEU A 240 -16.99 20.22 -9.65
N THR A 241 -17.94 20.45 -10.53
CA THR A 241 -17.67 20.78 -11.94
C THR A 241 -18.43 22.04 -12.32
N ASP A 242 -17.82 22.85 -13.18
CA ASP A 242 -18.50 24.00 -13.73
C ASP A 242 -19.63 23.56 -14.67
N PRO A 243 -20.76 24.30 -14.71
CA PRO A 243 -21.81 24.06 -15.68
C PRO A 243 -21.31 24.31 -17.11
N GLN A 244 -22.00 23.72 -18.10
CA GLN A 244 -21.61 23.85 -19.52
C GLN A 244 -21.57 25.32 -20.01
N ASN A 245 -22.40 26.18 -19.41
CA ASN A 245 -22.44 27.61 -19.71
C ASN A 245 -22.33 28.40 -18.41
N PRO A 246 -21.13 28.62 -17.86
CA PRO A 246 -20.97 29.38 -16.62
C PRO A 246 -21.29 30.86 -16.84
N VAL A 247 -21.96 31.46 -15.86
CA VAL A 247 -22.21 32.91 -15.84
C VAL A 247 -20.94 33.58 -15.34
N ALA A 248 -20.34 34.46 -16.16
CA ALA A 248 -19.11 35.16 -15.82
C ALA A 248 -19.34 36.43 -14.97
N ASP A 249 -20.47 37.10 -15.17
CA ASP A 249 -20.80 38.34 -14.48
C ASP A 249 -22.02 38.14 -13.57
N VAL A 250 -21.86 38.44 -12.30
CA VAL A 250 -22.92 38.36 -11.29
C VAL A 250 -23.59 39.73 -11.19
N ALA A 251 -24.93 39.76 -11.20
CA ALA A 251 -25.69 41.01 -11.27
C ALA A 251 -25.46 41.93 -10.07
N ASP A 252 -25.42 41.35 -8.85
CA ASP A 252 -25.18 42.08 -7.60
C ASP A 252 -24.60 41.14 -6.53
N GLY A 253 -24.48 41.59 -5.29
CA GLY A 253 -23.97 40.83 -4.17
C GLY A 253 -25.07 40.26 -3.28
N SER A 254 -26.29 40.05 -3.78
CA SER A 254 -27.35 39.39 -3.04
C SER A 254 -27.07 37.90 -2.90
N ILE A 255 -27.52 37.26 -1.80
CA ILE A 255 -27.31 35.82 -1.54
C ILE A 255 -28.63 35.23 -1.08
N ASP A 256 -29.08 34.19 -1.76
CA ASP A 256 -30.33 33.51 -1.47
C ASP A 256 -30.05 32.03 -1.19
N PHE A 257 -30.39 31.55 0.01
CA PHE A 257 -30.49 30.15 0.36
C PHE A 257 -31.93 29.70 0.26
N ASN A 258 -32.25 28.78 -0.62
CA ASN A 258 -33.62 28.31 -0.84
C ASN A 258 -33.74 26.88 -0.35
N HIS A 259 -34.29 26.63 0.85
CA HIS A 259 -34.53 25.32 1.45
C HIS A 259 -33.30 24.40 1.42
N VAL A 260 -32.13 24.93 1.78
CA VAL A 260 -30.85 24.25 1.66
C VAL A 260 -30.67 23.20 2.74
N ASN A 261 -30.38 21.96 2.28
CA ASN A 261 -29.87 20.90 3.12
C ASN A 261 -28.46 20.54 2.69
N PHE A 262 -27.57 20.36 3.67
CA PHE A 262 -26.17 20.05 3.42
C PHE A 262 -25.58 19.09 4.45
N SER A 263 -24.81 18.10 3.95
CA SER A 263 -24.01 17.20 4.77
C SER A 263 -22.62 17.02 4.18
N TYR A 264 -21.57 17.03 4.99
CA TYR A 264 -20.19 16.76 4.56
C TYR A 264 -20.01 15.33 4.04
N LYS A 265 -20.85 14.40 4.48
CA LYS A 265 -20.81 13.00 4.04
C LYS A 265 -22.19 12.59 3.57
N LYS A 266 -22.38 12.56 2.25
CA LYS A 266 -23.64 12.13 1.61
C LYS A 266 -24.09 10.76 2.14
N GLY A 267 -25.36 10.67 2.54
CA GLY A 267 -25.94 9.42 3.05
C GLY A 267 -25.61 9.06 4.51
N SER A 268 -24.95 9.91 5.29
CA SER A 268 -24.66 9.65 6.71
C SER A 268 -25.87 9.85 7.65
N GLY A 269 -26.95 10.43 7.16
CA GLY A 269 -28.12 10.78 7.97
C GLY A 269 -27.90 11.93 8.96
N LYS A 270 -26.74 12.60 8.91
CA LYS A 270 -26.40 13.75 9.76
C LYS A 270 -26.17 14.97 8.88
N ASN A 271 -27.16 15.87 8.81
CA ASN A 271 -27.02 17.12 8.10
C ASN A 271 -26.25 18.11 8.99
N ALA A 272 -25.36 18.89 8.34
CA ALA A 272 -24.70 20.04 8.96
C ALA A 272 -25.62 21.27 8.90
N LEU A 273 -26.45 21.37 7.86
CA LEU A 273 -27.49 22.37 7.68
C LEU A 273 -28.79 21.66 7.27
N THR A 274 -29.93 22.11 7.80
CA THR A 274 -31.23 21.52 7.49
C THR A 274 -32.24 22.63 7.24
N ASP A 275 -32.84 22.61 6.04
CA ASP A 275 -33.90 23.50 5.61
C ASP A 275 -33.58 24.99 5.87
N ILE A 276 -32.41 25.43 5.41
CA ILE A 276 -31.98 26.81 5.54
C ILE A 276 -32.66 27.65 4.44
N ASP A 277 -33.43 28.62 4.87
CA ASP A 277 -34.08 29.63 4.03
C ASP A 277 -33.64 31.01 4.51
N LEU A 278 -32.86 31.71 3.68
CA LEU A 278 -32.23 32.98 4.06
C LEU A 278 -32.00 33.86 2.83
N HIS A 279 -32.43 35.11 2.91
CA HIS A 279 -32.25 36.11 1.87
C HIS A 279 -31.43 37.27 2.39
N ILE A 280 -30.31 37.55 1.74
CA ILE A 280 -29.38 38.62 2.08
C ILE A 280 -29.31 39.60 0.92
N LYS A 281 -29.58 40.88 1.18
CA LYS A 281 -29.52 41.94 0.15
C LYS A 281 -28.08 42.36 -0.13
N SER A 282 -27.81 42.79 -1.34
CA SER A 282 -26.52 43.37 -1.71
C SER A 282 -26.13 44.52 -0.77
N GLY A 283 -24.90 44.43 -0.20
CA GLY A 283 -24.38 45.42 0.75
C GLY A 283 -24.86 45.27 2.19
N GLU A 284 -25.70 44.27 2.51
CA GLU A 284 -26.17 44.01 3.85
C GLU A 284 -25.08 43.30 4.69
N THR A 285 -25.02 43.66 5.99
CA THR A 285 -24.12 43.03 6.94
C THR A 285 -24.92 42.13 7.86
N ILE A 286 -24.64 40.82 7.81
CA ILE A 286 -25.34 39.80 8.61
C ILE A 286 -24.42 39.22 9.67
N GLY A 287 -24.89 39.17 10.92
CA GLY A 287 -24.19 38.49 12.02
C GLY A 287 -24.74 37.08 12.25
N VAL A 288 -23.92 36.06 12.08
CA VAL A 288 -24.29 34.63 12.33
C VAL A 288 -23.81 34.20 13.72
N ILE A 289 -24.74 33.98 14.64
CA ILE A 289 -24.47 33.64 16.04
C ILE A 289 -24.94 32.19 16.33
N GLY A 290 -24.18 31.45 17.13
CA GLY A 290 -24.56 30.11 17.54
C GLY A 290 -23.39 29.37 18.21
N GLY A 291 -23.68 28.26 18.86
CA GLY A 291 -22.70 27.41 19.54
C GLY A 291 -21.68 26.74 18.59
N THR A 292 -20.66 26.12 19.15
CA THR A 292 -19.72 25.31 18.36
C THR A 292 -20.45 24.12 17.74
N GLY A 293 -20.24 23.88 16.43
CA GLY A 293 -20.91 22.80 15.70
C GLY A 293 -22.30 23.15 15.15
N SER A 294 -22.78 24.40 15.26
CA SER A 294 -24.10 24.82 14.77
C SER A 294 -24.16 25.08 13.26
N GLY A 295 -23.12 24.81 12.47
CA GLY A 295 -23.11 24.95 11.01
C GLY A 295 -22.72 26.31 10.47
N LYS A 296 -22.28 27.30 11.29
CA LYS A 296 -21.91 28.64 10.85
C LYS A 296 -20.87 28.68 9.73
N SER A 297 -19.77 27.95 9.92
CA SER A 297 -18.72 27.84 8.90
C SER A 297 -19.19 27.09 7.66
N SER A 298 -20.08 26.11 7.83
CA SER A 298 -20.69 25.40 6.72
C SER A 298 -21.53 26.32 5.85
N LEU A 299 -22.32 27.22 6.46
CA LEU A 299 -23.11 28.21 5.74
C LEU A 299 -22.22 29.13 4.87
N VAL A 300 -21.14 29.64 5.47
CA VAL A 300 -20.20 30.53 4.75
C VAL A 300 -19.48 29.78 3.62
N ASN A 301 -19.10 28.53 3.84
CA ASN A 301 -18.42 27.71 2.83
C ASN A 301 -19.30 27.42 1.60
N LEU A 302 -20.62 27.33 1.79
CA LEU A 302 -21.57 27.16 0.67
C LEU A 302 -21.71 28.42 -0.19
N ILE A 303 -21.58 29.60 0.38
CA ILE A 303 -21.61 30.86 -0.38
C ILE A 303 -20.46 30.90 -1.40
N CYS A 304 -19.29 30.43 -1.01
CA CYS A 304 -18.11 30.35 -1.90
C CYS A 304 -18.14 29.10 -2.79
N ARG A 305 -19.19 28.30 -2.77
CA ARG A 305 -19.31 27.02 -3.48
C ARG A 305 -18.11 26.10 -3.25
N LEU A 306 -17.60 26.03 -2.00
CA LEU A 306 -16.56 25.05 -1.66
C LEU A 306 -17.10 23.62 -1.62
N TYR A 307 -18.42 23.48 -1.48
CA TYR A 307 -19.21 22.24 -1.52
C TYR A 307 -20.52 22.51 -2.24
N ASP A 308 -21.09 21.51 -2.90
CA ASP A 308 -22.44 21.54 -3.41
C ASP A 308 -23.45 21.09 -2.34
N VAL A 309 -24.64 21.63 -2.35
CA VAL A 309 -25.75 21.29 -1.46
C VAL A 309 -26.32 19.91 -1.78
N ASP A 310 -26.90 19.24 -0.77
CA ASP A 310 -27.60 17.96 -0.97
C ASP A 310 -28.99 18.17 -1.60
N SER A 311 -29.68 19.27 -1.21
CA SER A 311 -30.94 19.72 -1.81
C SER A 311 -31.13 21.21 -1.54
N GLY A 312 -31.99 21.86 -2.33
CA GLY A 312 -32.16 23.30 -2.36
C GLY A 312 -31.20 23.96 -3.34
N SER A 313 -31.05 25.30 -3.26
CA SER A 313 -30.09 26.06 -4.07
C SER A 313 -29.49 27.21 -3.28
N VAL A 314 -28.26 27.58 -3.62
CA VAL A 314 -27.57 28.79 -3.09
C VAL A 314 -27.26 29.69 -4.27
N CYS A 315 -28.00 30.80 -4.37
CA CYS A 315 -27.82 31.75 -5.47
C CYS A 315 -27.04 32.95 -4.99
N VAL A 316 -26.13 33.45 -5.82
CA VAL A 316 -25.40 34.71 -5.62
C VAL A 316 -25.71 35.62 -6.79
N GLY A 317 -26.28 36.80 -6.52
CA GLY A 317 -26.75 37.73 -7.55
C GLY A 317 -27.78 37.11 -8.50
N GLY A 318 -28.65 36.22 -7.97
CA GLY A 318 -29.66 35.50 -8.73
C GLY A 318 -29.14 34.30 -9.56
N THR A 319 -27.86 33.99 -9.47
CA THR A 319 -27.22 32.83 -10.17
C THR A 319 -26.93 31.69 -9.17
N ASP A 320 -27.38 30.46 -9.46
CA ASP A 320 -27.17 29.26 -8.63
C ASP A 320 -25.74 28.70 -8.80
#